data_09b3dd08aa4a0b8f0539f55eb6988c1c
#
_entry.id   09b3dd08aa4a0b8f0539f55eb6988c1c
#
_cell.length_a   1.000
_cell.length_b   1.000
_cell.length_c   1.000
_cell.angle_alpha   90.00
_cell.angle_beta   90.00
_cell.angle_gamma   90.00
#
_symmetry.space_group_name_H-M   'P 1'
#
loop_
_entity.id
_entity.type
_entity.pdbx_description
1 polymer ?
#
loop_
_entity_poly.entity_id
_entity_poly.type
_entity_poly.pdbx_seq_one_letter_code
_entity_poly.pdbx_strand_id
1 'polypeptide(L)'
;MTAEALGAVSAKWLAAGLSTVPADRAAAEDGVRLAYRSAGLRPPKHIVWFASPLAAARAAALLTGLSTVAPDGGVAFQLSSQGCPPVAGTAGPSVRAAVRTKPWAAARAEVHALLGPDGWAALWSACGADAWRMVNDRVAVPLRTHLRSELPAHARAVLLDAVGGQHDAGWLAAFDAVADAPAPAAEFPDYGAAVTGSGGSSGSGSGSGSGGGAALLAVQRLAGLAGVARAAGWWWPYADVAILTERPVELHRDNIGRLHAADAPAVRFRDGFGLHAWRGMPIPPDLVRRLSRLTHQEIASERNAELRRVMLEHFGYERYLREAGAHRVGEDECGVLWQLRFADDEPLTMVEVVNSTPEPDGTSRVYWLRVPPDTRTARGGVAWTFGLAEAEYRPLVET
;
A
#
# COMPACT_ATOMS: atom_id res chain seq x y z
N MET A 1 15.70 5.82 -21.47
CA MET A 1 16.23 5.41 -20.13
C MET A 1 16.45 3.92 -20.10
N THR A 2 17.57 3.49 -19.46
CA THR A 2 17.86 2.07 -19.27
C THR A 2 16.95 1.46 -18.20
N ALA A 3 16.74 0.14 -18.24
CA ALA A 3 15.95 -0.58 -17.22
C ALA A 3 16.56 -0.39 -15.82
N GLU A 4 17.89 -0.30 -15.73
CA GLU A 4 18.61 -0.04 -14.48
C GLU A 4 18.29 1.34 -13.89
N ALA A 5 18.24 2.40 -14.71
CA ALA A 5 17.88 3.74 -14.26
C ALA A 5 16.44 3.81 -13.76
N LEU A 6 15.50 3.14 -14.45
CA LEU A 6 14.10 3.03 -14.00
C LEU A 6 14.00 2.27 -12.68
N GLY A 7 14.74 1.20 -12.52
CA GLY A 7 14.82 0.43 -11.28
C GLY A 7 15.35 1.26 -10.12
N ALA A 8 16.38 2.08 -10.34
CA ALA A 8 16.95 2.96 -9.32
C ALA A 8 15.94 4.02 -8.85
N VAL A 9 15.18 4.65 -9.77
CA VAL A 9 14.11 5.60 -9.43
C VAL A 9 13.00 4.90 -8.61
N SER A 10 12.56 3.73 -9.06
CA SER A 10 11.56 2.92 -8.34
C SER A 10 12.02 2.58 -6.92
N ALA A 11 13.25 2.10 -6.75
CA ALA A 11 13.81 1.75 -5.45
C ALA A 11 13.89 2.95 -4.49
N LYS A 12 14.32 4.12 -5.00
CA LYS A 12 14.37 5.37 -4.23
C LYS A 12 12.99 5.77 -3.69
N TRP A 13 11.96 5.70 -4.54
CA TRP A 13 10.61 6.04 -4.13
C TRP A 13 9.97 4.98 -3.24
N LEU A 14 10.26 3.70 -3.47
CA LEU A 14 9.84 2.63 -2.58
C LEU A 14 10.43 2.81 -1.18
N ALA A 15 11.72 3.15 -1.09
CA ALA A 15 12.37 3.46 0.19
C ALA A 15 11.72 4.66 0.90
N ALA A 16 11.37 5.73 0.16
CA ALA A 16 10.66 6.88 0.72
C ALA A 16 9.26 6.48 1.23
N GLY A 17 8.50 5.70 0.45
CA GLY A 17 7.14 5.28 0.79
C GLY A 17 7.04 4.34 1.99
N LEU A 18 8.10 3.60 2.27
CA LEU A 18 8.20 2.64 3.37
C LEU A 18 9.08 3.14 4.54
N SER A 19 9.51 4.40 4.50
CA SER A 19 10.42 4.97 5.49
C SER A 19 9.76 5.08 6.87
N THR A 20 10.52 4.69 7.90
CA THR A 20 10.22 4.89 9.32
C THR A 20 11.15 5.92 9.97
N VAL A 21 12.02 6.56 9.17
CA VAL A 21 12.88 7.65 9.62
C VAL A 21 11.99 8.84 10.01
N PRO A 22 12.27 9.55 11.12
CA PRO A 22 11.53 10.74 11.51
C PRO A 22 11.36 11.73 10.37
N ALA A 23 10.24 12.44 10.33
CA ALA A 23 9.96 13.43 9.31
C ALA A 23 11.02 14.54 9.31
N ASP A 24 11.47 14.95 8.12
CA ASP A 24 12.18 16.22 7.94
C ASP A 24 11.13 17.32 7.83
N ARG A 25 10.79 17.91 8.98
CA ARG A 25 9.73 18.92 9.07
C ARG A 25 10.02 20.14 8.21
N ALA A 26 11.27 20.60 8.18
CA ALA A 26 11.63 21.80 7.39
C ALA A 26 11.42 21.55 5.90
N ALA A 27 11.94 20.44 5.37
CA ALA A 27 11.76 20.08 3.97
C ALA A 27 10.29 19.80 3.61
N ALA A 28 9.51 19.19 4.53
CA ALA A 28 8.08 18.97 4.32
C ALA A 28 7.28 20.28 4.26
N GLU A 29 7.55 21.21 5.18
CA GLU A 29 6.90 22.53 5.19
C GLU A 29 7.23 23.35 3.94
N ASP A 30 8.45 23.30 3.47
CA ASP A 30 8.84 23.93 2.20
C ASP A 30 8.11 23.29 1.01
N GLY A 31 7.97 21.97 1.02
CA GLY A 31 7.15 21.22 0.07
C GLY A 31 5.69 21.66 0.07
N VAL A 32 5.07 21.83 1.25
CA VAL A 32 3.72 22.37 1.40
C VAL A 32 3.62 23.77 0.81
N ARG A 33 4.51 24.68 1.22
CA ARG A 33 4.51 26.06 0.72
C ARG A 33 4.67 26.11 -0.80
N LEU A 34 5.52 25.25 -1.35
CA LEU A 34 5.71 25.12 -2.80
C LEU A 34 4.43 24.62 -3.49
N ALA A 35 3.77 23.57 -2.96
CA ALA A 35 2.52 23.04 -3.52
C ALA A 35 1.41 24.10 -3.58
N TYR A 36 1.27 24.93 -2.53
CA TYR A 36 0.31 26.03 -2.53
C TYR A 36 0.66 27.10 -3.57
N ARG A 37 1.92 27.56 -3.63
CA ARG A 37 2.36 28.55 -4.63
C ARG A 37 2.18 28.04 -6.05
N SER A 38 2.51 26.77 -6.33
CA SER A 38 2.33 26.15 -7.65
C SER A 38 0.86 26.06 -8.06
N ALA A 39 -0.05 26.04 -7.07
CA ALA A 39 -1.49 26.08 -7.29
C ALA A 39 -2.08 27.51 -7.38
N GLY A 40 -1.24 28.55 -7.32
CA GLY A 40 -1.68 29.95 -7.30
C GLY A 40 -2.30 30.38 -5.97
N LEU A 41 -2.06 29.62 -4.89
CA LEU A 41 -2.61 29.89 -3.56
C LEU A 41 -1.55 30.55 -2.66
N ARG A 42 -2.02 31.33 -1.70
CA ARG A 42 -1.18 31.77 -0.59
C ARG A 42 -0.85 30.56 0.29
N PRO A 43 0.40 30.44 0.79
CA PRO A 43 0.74 29.43 1.79
C PRO A 43 -0.19 29.51 3.01
N PRO A 44 -0.46 28.39 3.71
CA PRO A 44 -1.31 28.39 4.88
C PRO A 44 -0.70 29.23 6.01
N LYS A 45 -1.55 29.83 6.84
CA LYS A 45 -1.11 30.62 8.01
C LYS A 45 -0.45 29.76 9.08
N HIS A 46 -0.97 28.53 9.25
CA HIS A 46 -0.47 27.58 10.22
C HIS A 46 -0.07 26.28 9.52
N ILE A 47 1.08 25.75 9.89
CA ILE A 47 1.51 24.39 9.56
C ILE A 47 1.68 23.66 10.88
N VAL A 48 0.85 22.65 11.12
CA VAL A 48 0.79 21.94 12.39
C VAL A 48 1.11 20.47 12.22
N TRP A 49 1.76 19.89 13.22
CA TRP A 49 2.27 18.54 13.19
C TRP A 49 1.63 17.62 14.20
N PHE A 50 1.33 16.40 13.81
CA PHE A 50 0.80 15.34 14.67
C PHE A 50 1.63 14.07 14.52
N ALA A 51 1.65 13.28 15.57
CA ALA A 51 2.43 12.04 15.63
C ALA A 51 1.86 10.95 14.73
N SER A 52 0.56 10.96 14.42
CA SER A 52 -0.12 9.94 13.61
C SER A 52 -1.20 10.52 12.70
N PRO A 53 -1.62 9.76 11.67
CA PRO A 53 -2.78 10.12 10.84
C PRO A 53 -4.09 10.18 11.63
N LEU A 54 -4.24 9.43 12.72
CA LEU A 54 -5.45 9.48 13.56
C LEU A 54 -5.55 10.82 14.29
N ALA A 55 -4.47 11.24 14.95
CA ALA A 55 -4.44 12.53 15.63
C ALA A 55 -4.64 13.70 14.67
N ALA A 56 -4.02 13.64 13.49
CA ALA A 56 -4.19 14.64 12.44
C ALA A 56 -5.62 14.68 11.87
N ALA A 57 -6.26 13.53 11.65
CA ALA A 57 -7.64 13.46 11.18
C ALA A 57 -8.63 14.01 12.24
N ARG A 58 -8.38 13.76 13.52
CA ARG A 58 -9.16 14.36 14.63
C ARG A 58 -8.99 15.88 14.68
N ALA A 59 -7.77 16.38 14.48
CA ALA A 59 -7.51 17.81 14.37
C ALA A 59 -8.22 18.42 13.15
N ALA A 60 -8.16 17.76 11.99
CA ALA A 60 -8.89 18.19 10.80
C ALA A 60 -10.40 18.26 11.03
N ALA A 61 -10.98 17.25 11.69
CA ALA A 61 -12.41 17.23 12.01
C ALA A 61 -12.81 18.38 12.96
N LEU A 62 -11.97 18.68 13.95
CA LEU A 62 -12.19 19.83 14.84
C LEU A 62 -12.12 21.15 14.09
N LEU A 63 -11.03 21.39 13.33
CA LEU A 63 -10.78 22.66 12.67
C LEU A 63 -11.74 22.94 11.50
N THR A 64 -12.34 21.90 10.90
CA THR A 64 -13.38 22.03 9.86
C THR A 64 -14.79 22.12 10.41
N GLY A 65 -15.00 21.87 11.73
CA GLY A 65 -16.32 21.86 12.35
C GLY A 65 -17.12 20.59 12.11
N LEU A 66 -16.50 19.52 11.58
CA LEU A 66 -17.15 18.21 11.41
C LEU A 66 -17.22 17.43 12.72
N SER A 67 -16.46 17.80 13.74
CA SER A 67 -16.59 17.23 15.09
C SER A 67 -17.33 18.21 16.00
N THR A 68 -18.46 17.78 16.53
CA THR A 68 -19.25 18.51 17.54
C THR A 68 -18.93 18.05 18.97
N VAL A 69 -18.19 16.98 19.11
CA VAL A 69 -17.72 16.49 20.42
C VAL A 69 -16.56 17.34 20.87
N ALA A 70 -16.53 17.68 22.16
CA ALA A 70 -15.41 18.39 22.76
C ALA A 70 -14.10 17.71 22.32
N PRO A 71 -13.11 18.48 21.84
CA PRO A 71 -11.87 17.90 21.35
C PRO A 71 -11.25 17.05 22.45
N ASP A 72 -10.72 15.89 22.07
CA ASP A 72 -9.74 15.19 22.89
C ASP A 72 -8.75 16.24 23.38
N GLY A 73 -8.68 16.44 24.70
CA GLY A 73 -7.89 17.54 25.29
C GLY A 73 -6.46 17.57 24.77
N GLY A 74 -5.92 16.41 24.37
CA GLY A 74 -4.62 16.28 23.74
C GLY A 74 -4.52 16.94 22.38
N VAL A 75 -5.50 16.79 21.49
CA VAL A 75 -5.50 17.41 20.15
C VAL A 75 -5.62 18.92 20.25
N ALA A 76 -6.54 19.44 21.08
CA ALA A 76 -6.71 20.87 21.27
C ALA A 76 -5.47 21.54 21.89
N PHE A 77 -4.86 20.89 22.89
CA PHE A 77 -3.60 21.34 23.48
C PHE A 77 -2.48 21.39 22.44
N GLN A 78 -2.35 20.35 21.63
CA GLN A 78 -1.30 20.24 20.60
C GLN A 78 -1.47 21.30 19.51
N LEU A 79 -2.71 21.64 19.10
CA LEU A 79 -2.98 22.76 18.19
C LEU A 79 -2.56 24.09 18.82
N SER A 80 -3.01 24.37 20.05
CA SER A 80 -2.71 25.62 20.76
C SER A 80 -1.20 25.79 20.98
N SER A 81 -0.49 24.73 21.35
CA SER A 81 0.97 24.77 21.54
C SER A 81 1.77 25.09 20.27
N GLN A 82 1.16 24.86 19.10
CA GLN A 82 1.71 25.20 17.78
C GLN A 82 1.14 26.52 17.22
N GLY A 83 0.47 27.31 18.05
CA GLY A 83 -0.08 28.61 17.69
C GLY A 83 -1.31 28.55 16.77
N CYS A 84 -1.94 27.37 16.65
CA CYS A 84 -3.16 27.21 15.85
C CYS A 84 -4.39 27.17 16.79
N PRO A 85 -5.36 28.08 16.67
CA PRO A 85 -6.56 28.06 17.49
C PRO A 85 -7.38 26.78 17.26
N PRO A 86 -7.73 26.00 18.32
CA PRO A 86 -8.51 24.77 18.19
C PRO A 86 -10.02 25.06 18.06
N VAL A 87 -10.40 25.87 17.09
CA VAL A 87 -11.76 26.34 16.88
C VAL A 87 -12.29 25.91 15.51
N ALA A 88 -13.55 25.51 15.43
CA ALA A 88 -14.23 25.17 14.19
C ALA A 88 -14.18 26.34 13.20
N GLY A 89 -13.89 26.03 11.94
CA GLY A 89 -13.74 27.02 10.88
C GLY A 89 -12.31 27.59 10.71
N THR A 90 -11.40 27.35 11.66
CA THR A 90 -10.00 27.82 11.58
C THR A 90 -9.26 27.27 10.35
N ALA A 91 -9.57 26.06 9.91
CA ALA A 91 -8.93 25.43 8.75
C ALA A 91 -9.23 26.17 7.43
N GLY A 92 -10.42 26.78 7.31
CA GLY A 92 -10.96 27.20 6.03
C GLY A 92 -11.33 26.01 5.12
N PRO A 93 -11.67 26.25 3.85
CA PRO A 93 -12.02 25.19 2.91
C PRO A 93 -10.82 24.31 2.54
N SER A 94 -11.11 23.05 2.18
CA SER A 94 -10.10 22.14 1.63
C SER A 94 -9.58 22.66 0.28
N VAL A 95 -8.27 22.71 0.15
CA VAL A 95 -7.60 23.05 -1.10
C VAL A 95 -6.92 21.86 -1.79
N ARG A 96 -7.23 20.64 -1.31
CA ARG A 96 -6.66 19.39 -1.85
C ARG A 96 -6.80 19.28 -3.38
N ALA A 97 -7.95 19.67 -3.91
CA ALA A 97 -8.16 19.64 -5.36
C ALA A 97 -7.17 20.52 -6.11
N ALA A 98 -6.85 21.70 -5.57
CA ALA A 98 -5.91 22.66 -6.18
C ALA A 98 -4.45 22.19 -6.04
N VAL A 99 -4.05 21.73 -4.84
CA VAL A 99 -2.64 21.41 -4.57
C VAL A 99 -2.24 20.00 -5.02
N ARG A 100 -3.21 19.06 -5.17
CA ARG A 100 -2.92 17.69 -5.55
C ARG A 100 -3.64 17.24 -6.81
N THR A 101 -4.98 17.28 -6.84
CA THR A 101 -5.74 16.60 -7.90
C THR A 101 -5.50 17.25 -9.27
N LYS A 102 -5.57 18.56 -9.36
CA LYS A 102 -5.34 19.31 -10.62
C LYS A 102 -3.89 19.20 -11.13
N PRO A 103 -2.85 19.48 -10.31
CA PRO A 103 -1.45 19.28 -10.73
C PRO A 103 -1.17 17.86 -11.20
N TRP A 104 -1.71 16.88 -10.49
CA TRP A 104 -1.60 15.48 -10.84
C TRP A 104 -2.22 15.13 -12.20
N ALA A 105 -3.46 15.56 -12.43
CA ALA A 105 -4.17 15.33 -13.68
C ALA A 105 -3.44 16.00 -14.86
N ALA A 106 -2.93 17.21 -14.64
CA ALA A 106 -2.17 17.95 -15.66
C ALA A 106 -0.83 17.27 -15.98
N ALA A 107 -0.06 16.86 -14.96
CA ALA A 107 1.20 16.15 -15.15
C ALA A 107 0.99 14.81 -15.89
N ARG A 108 -0.06 14.08 -15.51
CA ARG A 108 -0.42 12.83 -16.20
C ARG A 108 -0.79 13.06 -17.67
N ALA A 109 -1.58 14.10 -17.96
CA ALA A 109 -1.96 14.43 -19.32
C ALA A 109 -0.73 14.83 -20.18
N GLU A 110 0.20 15.60 -19.61
CA GLU A 110 1.44 16.00 -20.30
C GLU A 110 2.35 14.80 -20.59
N VAL A 111 2.56 13.93 -19.60
CA VAL A 111 3.39 12.73 -19.80
C VAL A 111 2.73 11.76 -20.78
N HIS A 112 1.40 11.64 -20.73
CA HIS A 112 0.66 10.79 -21.67
C HIS A 112 0.72 11.35 -23.10
N ALA A 113 0.66 12.68 -23.26
CA ALA A 113 0.83 13.31 -24.57
C ALA A 113 2.27 13.14 -25.12
N LEU A 114 3.28 13.13 -24.22
CA LEU A 114 4.68 12.96 -24.57
C LEU A 114 5.01 11.53 -25.01
N LEU A 115 4.53 10.53 -24.26
CA LEU A 115 4.93 9.12 -24.42
C LEU A 115 3.91 8.29 -25.21
N GLY A 116 2.68 8.77 -25.40
CA GLY A 116 1.56 7.99 -25.87
C GLY A 116 1.09 6.94 -24.85
N PRO A 117 -0.01 6.21 -25.16
CA PRO A 117 -0.57 5.19 -24.28
C PRO A 117 0.41 4.05 -23.96
N ASP A 118 1.07 3.53 -24.99
CA ASP A 118 2.01 2.41 -24.85
C ASP A 118 3.28 2.79 -24.07
N GLY A 119 3.82 3.97 -24.36
CA GLY A 119 4.98 4.51 -23.62
C GLY A 119 4.66 4.78 -22.16
N TRP A 120 3.46 5.31 -21.86
CA TRP A 120 3.00 5.46 -20.48
C TRP A 120 2.85 4.10 -19.77
N ALA A 121 2.22 3.10 -20.44
CA ALA A 121 2.05 1.78 -19.87
C ALA A 121 3.39 1.09 -19.58
N ALA A 122 4.34 1.20 -20.50
CA ALA A 122 5.69 0.67 -20.34
C ALA A 122 6.43 1.35 -19.15
N LEU A 123 6.39 2.69 -19.08
CA LEU A 123 6.97 3.45 -17.98
C LEU A 123 6.34 3.06 -16.63
N TRP A 124 5.02 3.03 -16.57
CA TRP A 124 4.29 2.65 -15.37
C TRP A 124 4.65 1.24 -14.90
N SER A 125 4.67 0.29 -15.82
CA SER A 125 5.06 -1.10 -15.53
C SER A 125 6.49 -1.21 -15.01
N ALA A 126 7.41 -0.42 -15.56
CA ALA A 126 8.82 -0.50 -15.22
C ALA A 126 9.20 0.18 -13.89
N CYS A 127 8.47 1.23 -13.47
CA CYS A 127 8.89 1.97 -12.26
C CYS A 127 7.75 2.32 -11.29
N GLY A 128 6.50 2.41 -11.75
CA GLY A 128 5.37 2.84 -10.90
C GLY A 128 4.60 1.68 -10.26
N ALA A 129 4.36 0.61 -11.02
CA ALA A 129 3.42 -0.44 -10.64
C ALA A 129 3.83 -1.18 -9.36
N ASP A 130 5.10 -1.55 -9.22
CA ASP A 130 5.58 -2.24 -8.03
C ASP A 130 5.61 -1.34 -6.80
N ALA A 131 6.09 -0.10 -6.95
CA ALA A 131 6.07 0.88 -5.87
C ALA A 131 4.63 1.20 -5.44
N TRP A 132 3.68 1.29 -6.39
CA TRP A 132 2.26 1.45 -6.09
C TRP A 132 1.71 0.27 -5.29
N ARG A 133 1.90 -0.94 -5.77
CA ARG A 133 1.43 -2.16 -5.09
C ARG A 133 2.01 -2.28 -3.69
N MET A 134 3.32 -2.07 -3.53
CA MET A 134 4.00 -2.24 -2.24
C MET A 134 3.64 -1.15 -1.23
N VAL A 135 3.43 0.08 -1.67
CA VAL A 135 3.16 1.22 -0.78
C VAL A 135 1.67 1.48 -0.65
N ASN A 136 0.95 1.63 -1.77
CA ASN A 136 -0.47 1.96 -1.71
C ASN A 136 -1.32 0.77 -1.27
N ASP A 137 -1.25 -0.37 -2.01
CA ASP A 137 -2.21 -1.45 -1.80
C ASP A 137 -1.91 -2.22 -0.51
N ARG A 138 -0.62 -2.39 -0.19
CA ARG A 138 -0.20 -3.21 0.97
C ARG A 138 -0.01 -2.43 2.27
N VAL A 139 0.12 -1.10 2.22
CA VAL A 139 0.32 -0.26 3.42
C VAL A 139 -0.75 0.83 3.53
N ALA A 140 -0.85 1.73 2.55
CA ALA A 140 -1.70 2.91 2.66
C ALA A 140 -3.21 2.56 2.70
N VAL A 141 -3.67 1.62 1.88
CA VAL A 141 -5.08 1.20 1.84
C VAL A 141 -5.50 0.52 3.15
N PRO A 142 -4.79 -0.49 3.69
CA PRO A 142 -5.09 -1.05 5.01
C PRO A 142 -5.08 0.00 6.13
N LEU A 143 -4.07 0.87 6.14
CA LEU A 143 -3.97 1.96 7.14
C LEU A 143 -5.15 2.94 7.03
N ARG A 144 -5.57 3.31 5.82
CA ARG A 144 -6.74 4.18 5.58
C ARG A 144 -8.04 3.53 6.04
N THR A 145 -8.19 2.24 5.77
CA THR A 145 -9.37 1.47 6.20
C THR A 145 -9.45 1.41 7.72
N HIS A 146 -8.33 1.13 8.38
CA HIS A 146 -8.24 1.14 9.84
C HIS A 146 -8.49 2.53 10.41
N LEU A 147 -7.86 3.58 9.86
CA LEU A 147 -8.10 4.96 10.27
C LEU A 147 -9.57 5.34 10.17
N ARG A 148 -10.26 4.88 9.12
CA ARG A 148 -11.70 5.12 8.94
C ARG A 148 -12.53 4.43 10.03
N SER A 149 -12.15 3.24 10.52
CA SER A 149 -12.86 2.56 11.60
C SER A 149 -12.67 3.25 12.95
N GLU A 150 -11.51 3.88 13.18
CA GLU A 150 -11.19 4.61 14.41
C GLU A 150 -11.86 6.00 14.51
N LEU A 151 -12.38 6.51 13.38
CA LEU A 151 -13.07 7.80 13.35
C LEU A 151 -14.58 7.62 13.47
N PRO A 152 -15.24 8.48 14.28
CA PRO A 152 -16.70 8.51 14.31
C PRO A 152 -17.28 8.87 12.94
N ALA A 153 -18.47 8.38 12.63
CA ALA A 153 -19.04 8.46 11.29
C ALA A 153 -19.07 9.89 10.71
N HIS A 154 -19.43 10.87 11.52
CA HIS A 154 -19.51 12.28 11.13
C HIS A 154 -18.15 12.91 10.79
N ALA A 155 -17.04 12.40 11.36
CA ALA A 155 -15.69 12.90 11.12
C ALA A 155 -14.99 12.24 9.91
N ARG A 156 -15.52 11.14 9.38
CA ARG A 156 -14.86 10.36 8.31
C ARG A 156 -14.64 11.13 7.01
N ALA A 157 -15.43 12.18 6.78
CA ALA A 157 -15.32 13.00 5.59
C ALA A 157 -13.95 13.67 5.45
N VAL A 158 -13.23 13.96 6.56
CA VAL A 158 -11.88 14.55 6.50
C VAL A 158 -10.87 13.66 5.76
N LEU A 159 -11.13 12.36 5.66
CA LEU A 159 -10.26 11.45 4.92
C LEU A 159 -10.27 11.70 3.41
N LEU A 160 -11.29 12.38 2.89
CA LEU A 160 -11.36 12.80 1.49
C LEU A 160 -10.39 13.96 1.21
N ASP A 161 -10.05 14.74 2.23
CA ASP A 161 -9.11 15.86 2.13
C ASP A 161 -7.64 15.42 2.31
N ALA A 162 -7.42 14.22 2.80
CA ALA A 162 -6.08 13.70 3.05
C ALA A 162 -5.27 13.51 1.76
N VAL A 163 -4.00 13.84 1.82
CA VAL A 163 -2.96 13.55 0.84
C VAL A 163 -1.99 12.54 1.44
N GLY A 164 -1.59 11.53 0.66
CA GLY A 164 -0.85 10.37 1.17
C GLY A 164 0.56 10.66 1.67
N GLY A 165 1.16 11.82 1.34
CA GLY A 165 2.54 12.10 1.70
C GLY A 165 3.47 11.00 1.20
N GLN A 166 4.26 10.37 2.08
CA GLN A 166 5.15 9.26 1.67
C GLN A 166 4.43 8.14 0.90
N HIS A 167 3.15 7.93 1.14
CA HIS A 167 2.39 6.88 0.44
C HIS A 167 1.93 7.27 -0.98
N ASP A 168 2.16 8.51 -1.43
CA ASP A 168 2.03 8.90 -2.85
C ASP A 168 3.27 8.49 -3.69
N ALA A 169 4.30 7.89 -3.08
CA ALA A 169 5.58 7.51 -3.69
C ALA A 169 5.43 6.68 -4.98
N GLY A 170 4.51 5.71 -5.00
CA GLY A 170 4.30 4.85 -6.17
C GLY A 170 3.95 5.60 -7.44
N TRP A 171 3.19 6.69 -7.33
CA TRP A 171 2.88 7.57 -8.45
C TRP A 171 4.04 8.48 -8.83
N LEU A 172 4.67 9.08 -7.82
CA LEU A 172 5.74 10.05 -8.01
C LEU A 172 6.94 9.43 -8.71
N ALA A 173 7.17 8.11 -8.50
CA ALA A 173 8.21 7.36 -9.19
C ALA A 173 8.11 7.48 -10.72
N ALA A 174 6.91 7.33 -11.30
CA ALA A 174 6.73 7.41 -12.75
C ALA A 174 7.04 8.81 -13.30
N PHE A 175 6.70 9.87 -12.55
CA PHE A 175 6.97 11.25 -12.99
C PHE A 175 8.44 11.65 -12.81
N ASP A 176 9.07 11.23 -11.73
CA ASP A 176 10.51 11.45 -11.48
C ASP A 176 11.36 10.77 -12.58
N ALA A 177 10.94 9.57 -13.00
CA ALA A 177 11.59 8.84 -14.09
C ALA A 177 11.52 9.58 -15.44
N VAL A 178 10.46 10.34 -15.70
CA VAL A 178 10.37 11.15 -16.93
C VAL A 178 11.30 12.35 -16.89
N ALA A 179 11.53 12.91 -15.68
CA ALA A 179 12.46 14.02 -15.51
C ALA A 179 13.90 13.66 -15.84
N ASP A 180 14.31 12.45 -15.46
CA ASP A 180 15.67 11.94 -15.66
C ASP A 180 15.86 11.36 -17.08
N ALA A 181 14.79 11.32 -17.90
CA ALA A 181 14.90 10.82 -19.27
C ALA A 181 15.70 11.82 -20.15
N PRO A 182 16.73 11.37 -20.88
CA PRO A 182 17.38 12.23 -21.88
C PRO A 182 16.30 12.64 -22.89
N ALA A 183 16.38 13.89 -23.34
CA ALA A 183 15.50 14.39 -24.40
C ALA A 183 15.53 13.38 -25.56
N PRO A 184 14.37 12.98 -26.12
CA PRO A 184 14.34 12.04 -27.23
C PRO A 184 15.24 12.58 -28.34
N ALA A 185 16.27 11.84 -28.70
CA ALA A 185 17.04 12.09 -29.91
C ALA A 185 16.02 12.08 -31.07
N ALA A 186 16.03 13.11 -31.88
CA ALA A 186 15.12 13.27 -33.00
C ALA A 186 15.55 12.31 -34.14
N GLU A 187 15.37 11.00 -33.92
CA GLU A 187 15.48 9.97 -34.93
C GLU A 187 14.49 8.85 -34.60
N PHE A 188 13.22 9.03 -35.02
CA PHE A 188 12.39 7.89 -35.34
C PHE A 188 12.68 7.47 -36.76
N PRO A 189 13.07 6.21 -37.04
CA PRO A 189 13.13 5.73 -38.42
C PRO A 189 11.73 5.77 -39.01
N ASP A 190 11.64 6.42 -40.16
CA ASP A 190 10.45 6.56 -41.00
C ASP A 190 9.92 5.20 -41.44
N TYR A 191 8.98 4.62 -40.70
CA TYR A 191 8.22 3.44 -41.13
C TYR A 191 6.94 3.90 -41.82
N GLY A 192 7.05 4.29 -43.10
CA GLY A 192 5.82 4.54 -43.84
C GLY A 192 5.92 5.35 -45.12
N ALA A 193 6.85 5.06 -46.01
CA ALA A 193 6.78 5.57 -47.36
C ALA A 193 6.69 4.43 -48.39
N ALA A 194 5.50 3.88 -48.51
CA ALA A 194 5.09 3.17 -49.71
C ALA A 194 3.57 3.15 -49.82
N VAL A 195 2.97 4.21 -50.38
CA VAL A 195 1.85 4.22 -51.33
C VAL A 195 1.58 5.66 -51.82
N THR A 196 2.05 5.92 -53.05
CA THR A 196 1.50 6.77 -54.11
C THR A 196 0.79 8.11 -53.83
N GLY A 197 1.34 9.16 -54.42
CA GLY A 197 0.58 10.01 -55.31
C GLY A 197 0.23 11.42 -54.86
N SER A 198 0.99 12.37 -55.40
CA SER A 198 0.62 13.72 -55.87
C SER A 198 0.02 14.76 -54.91
N GLY A 199 0.68 15.91 -54.88
CA GLY A 199 0.05 17.19 -54.62
C GLY A 199 0.69 18.04 -53.57
N GLY A 200 1.52 19.01 -53.96
CA GLY A 200 2.29 19.93 -53.15
C GLY A 200 1.51 20.85 -52.22
N SER A 201 2.19 21.28 -51.20
CA SER A 201 2.43 22.70 -50.89
C SER A 201 3.34 22.83 -49.67
N SER A 202 4.32 23.66 -49.85
CA SER A 202 5.31 24.12 -48.87
C SER A 202 4.66 24.78 -47.66
N GLY A 203 4.95 24.27 -46.44
CA GLY A 203 4.69 24.93 -45.16
C GLY A 203 5.83 24.62 -44.23
N SER A 204 6.85 25.51 -44.20
CA SER A 204 7.92 25.55 -43.24
C SER A 204 7.36 25.87 -41.85
N GLY A 205 7.18 24.85 -41.01
CA GLY A 205 6.85 24.97 -39.59
C GLY A 205 7.97 24.37 -38.75
N SER A 206 8.89 25.17 -38.31
CA SER A 206 9.93 24.86 -37.32
C SER A 206 9.31 24.51 -35.97
N GLY A 207 9.09 23.24 -35.70
CA GLY A 207 8.58 22.71 -34.46
C GLY A 207 9.60 21.80 -33.74
N SER A 208 10.84 22.27 -33.60
CA SER A 208 11.85 21.54 -32.84
C SER A 208 12.00 22.16 -31.45
N GLY A 209 11.57 21.47 -30.40
CA GLY A 209 11.88 21.84 -29.03
C GLY A 209 10.85 21.54 -27.95
N SER A 210 9.69 20.90 -28.24
CA SER A 210 8.61 20.82 -27.26
C SER A 210 8.64 19.61 -26.27
N GLY A 211 9.37 18.53 -26.56
CA GLY A 211 9.28 17.30 -25.75
C GLY A 211 9.99 17.44 -24.39
N GLY A 212 11.19 17.98 -24.36
CA GLY A 212 11.94 18.16 -23.11
C GLY A 212 11.31 19.21 -22.18
N GLY A 213 10.68 20.25 -22.73
CA GLY A 213 9.97 21.26 -21.97
C GLY A 213 8.71 20.74 -21.28
N ALA A 214 7.95 19.87 -21.92
CA ALA A 214 6.74 19.29 -21.34
C ALA A 214 7.06 18.36 -20.14
N ALA A 215 8.09 17.52 -20.25
CA ALA A 215 8.50 16.65 -19.16
C ALA A 215 8.96 17.47 -17.94
N LEU A 216 9.71 18.55 -18.15
CA LEU A 216 10.16 19.43 -17.09
C LEU A 216 9.01 20.14 -16.38
N LEU A 217 7.99 20.59 -17.11
CA LEU A 217 6.80 21.24 -16.54
C LEU A 217 5.96 20.26 -15.69
N ALA A 218 5.79 19.03 -16.14
CA ALA A 218 5.08 18.00 -15.39
C ALA A 218 5.73 17.75 -14.03
N VAL A 219 7.06 17.62 -13.99
CA VAL A 219 7.82 17.44 -12.76
C VAL A 219 7.73 18.66 -11.86
N GLN A 220 7.89 19.85 -12.40
CA GLN A 220 7.81 21.09 -11.63
C GLN A 220 6.46 21.26 -10.93
N ARG A 221 5.35 20.88 -11.59
CA ARG A 221 4.01 20.93 -10.98
C ARG A 221 3.86 20.01 -9.77
N LEU A 222 4.63 18.92 -9.71
CA LEU A 222 4.58 17.94 -8.63
C LEU A 222 5.69 18.14 -7.59
N ALA A 223 6.60 19.09 -7.77
CA ALA A 223 7.76 19.29 -6.90
C ALA A 223 7.38 19.48 -5.42
N GLY A 224 6.31 20.24 -5.14
CA GLY A 224 5.82 20.41 -3.77
C GLY A 224 5.31 19.10 -3.16
N LEU A 225 4.51 18.32 -3.91
CA LEU A 225 4.04 17.01 -3.48
C LEU A 225 5.19 16.02 -3.27
N ALA A 226 6.14 16.02 -4.19
CA ALA A 226 7.34 15.19 -4.10
C ALA A 226 8.20 15.53 -2.87
N GLY A 227 8.33 16.83 -2.56
CA GLY A 227 9.02 17.31 -1.36
C GLY A 227 8.37 16.78 -0.09
N VAL A 228 7.04 16.92 0.05
CA VAL A 228 6.32 16.37 1.22
C VAL A 228 6.44 14.84 1.28
N ALA A 229 6.28 14.14 0.17
CA ALA A 229 6.34 12.68 0.13
C ALA A 229 7.72 12.12 0.55
N ARG A 230 8.81 12.83 0.21
CA ARG A 230 10.16 12.47 0.64
C ARG A 230 10.45 12.80 2.10
N ALA A 231 9.66 13.69 2.73
CA ALA A 231 9.99 14.28 4.02
C ALA A 231 9.02 13.92 5.15
N ALA A 232 7.75 13.63 4.86
CA ALA A 232 6.71 13.48 5.89
C ALA A 232 5.71 12.36 5.57
N GLY A 233 4.85 12.05 6.56
CA GLY A 233 3.69 11.18 6.41
C GLY A 233 2.51 11.87 5.70
N TRP A 234 1.30 11.54 6.11
CA TRP A 234 0.07 12.08 5.54
C TRP A 234 -0.11 13.56 5.87
N TRP A 235 -0.88 14.28 5.04
CA TRP A 235 -1.19 15.66 5.33
C TRP A 235 -2.55 16.11 4.77
N TRP A 236 -3.10 17.17 5.36
CA TRP A 236 -4.40 17.75 5.02
C TRP A 236 -4.22 19.22 4.65
N PRO A 237 -4.40 19.58 3.37
CA PRO A 237 -4.31 20.96 2.89
C PRO A 237 -5.63 21.70 3.00
N TYR A 238 -5.70 22.66 3.91
CA TYR A 238 -6.79 23.61 4.00
C TYR A 238 -6.29 25.04 3.70
N ALA A 239 -7.21 25.97 3.38
CA ALA A 239 -6.82 27.31 2.95
C ALA A 239 -5.95 28.06 3.98
N ASP A 240 -6.24 27.91 5.27
CA ASP A 240 -5.54 28.61 6.34
C ASP A 240 -4.62 27.69 7.17
N VAL A 241 -4.81 26.37 7.13
CA VAL A 241 -4.04 25.41 7.92
C VAL A 241 -3.62 24.22 7.04
N ALA A 242 -2.34 23.84 7.10
CA ALA A 242 -1.88 22.53 6.65
C ALA A 242 -1.56 21.66 7.88
N ILE A 243 -2.14 20.45 7.94
CA ILE A 243 -1.94 19.51 9.04
C ILE A 243 -1.06 18.38 8.50
N LEU A 244 0.12 18.17 9.08
CA LEU A 244 1.07 17.14 8.67
C LEU A 244 1.21 16.07 9.76
N THR A 245 1.67 14.90 9.33
CA THR A 245 2.00 13.82 10.27
C THR A 245 3.45 13.39 10.18
N GLU A 246 3.94 12.92 11.33
CA GLU A 246 5.16 12.12 11.37
C GLU A 246 4.97 10.83 10.56
N ARG A 247 6.08 10.18 10.25
CA ARG A 247 6.11 8.83 9.71
C ARG A 247 5.87 7.80 10.79
N PRO A 248 5.46 6.57 10.46
CA PRO A 248 5.42 5.49 11.43
C PRO A 248 6.82 5.25 12.01
N VAL A 249 6.89 4.85 13.26
CA VAL A 249 8.16 4.47 13.92
C VAL A 249 8.49 3.00 13.70
N GLU A 250 7.50 2.19 13.33
CA GLU A 250 7.64 0.79 12.97
C GLU A 250 6.76 0.44 11.78
N LEU A 251 7.31 -0.38 10.90
CA LEU A 251 6.63 -0.93 9.74
C LEU A 251 7.15 -2.35 9.49
N HIS A 252 6.36 -3.35 9.85
CA HIS A 252 6.68 -4.76 9.70
C HIS A 252 5.89 -5.37 8.54
N ARG A 253 6.57 -6.18 7.72
CA ARG A 253 5.99 -6.80 6.54
C ARG A 253 6.52 -8.22 6.37
N ASP A 254 5.73 -9.07 5.72
CA ASP A 254 6.19 -10.39 5.30
C ASP A 254 7.11 -10.31 4.05
N ASN A 255 7.61 -11.47 3.63
CA ASN A 255 8.53 -11.62 2.50
C ASN A 255 7.97 -11.15 1.15
N ILE A 256 6.64 -11.07 1.01
CA ILE A 256 5.98 -10.55 -0.19
C ILE A 256 5.45 -9.12 -0.01
N GLY A 257 5.81 -8.47 1.10
CA GLY A 257 5.56 -7.05 1.36
C GLY A 257 4.21 -6.70 1.97
N ARG A 258 3.41 -7.67 2.45
CA ARG A 258 2.15 -7.40 3.16
C ARG A 258 2.43 -7.05 4.62
N LEU A 259 1.63 -6.16 5.20
CA LEU A 259 1.71 -5.86 6.63
C LEU A 259 1.60 -7.15 7.46
N HIS A 260 2.56 -7.37 8.34
CA HIS A 260 2.61 -8.57 9.16
C HIS A 260 3.47 -8.38 10.40
N ALA A 261 2.89 -8.67 11.56
CA ALA A 261 3.62 -8.87 12.80
C ALA A 261 2.85 -9.86 13.69
N ALA A 262 3.58 -10.71 14.41
CA ALA A 262 2.99 -11.76 15.25
C ALA A 262 2.58 -11.24 16.64
N ASP A 263 3.35 -10.36 17.23
CA ASP A 263 3.29 -9.96 18.64
C ASP A 263 3.26 -8.43 18.85
N ALA A 264 3.32 -7.67 17.76
CA ALA A 264 3.35 -6.21 17.77
C ALA A 264 2.42 -5.64 16.68
N PRO A 265 2.14 -4.32 16.65
CA PRO A 265 1.54 -3.67 15.51
C PRO A 265 2.42 -3.80 14.27
N ALA A 266 1.83 -4.14 13.11
CA ALA A 266 2.55 -4.14 11.84
C ALA A 266 2.90 -2.71 11.37
N VAL A 267 2.11 -1.72 11.78
CA VAL A 267 2.43 -0.29 11.65
C VAL A 267 2.22 0.37 13.01
N ARG A 268 3.18 1.15 13.50
CA ARG A 268 3.07 1.88 14.76
C ARG A 268 3.56 3.31 14.62
N PHE A 269 2.82 4.24 15.22
CA PHE A 269 3.18 5.65 15.35
C PHE A 269 3.59 5.98 16.78
N ARG A 270 4.26 7.13 16.95
CA ARG A 270 4.85 7.53 18.25
C ARG A 270 3.82 7.74 19.35
N ASP A 271 2.59 8.13 19.03
CA ASP A 271 1.47 8.34 19.96
C ASP A 271 0.73 7.05 20.35
N GLY A 272 1.19 5.90 19.86
CA GLY A 272 0.59 4.60 20.11
C GLY A 272 -0.48 4.18 19.10
N PHE A 273 -0.91 5.06 18.19
CA PHE A 273 -1.75 4.63 17.08
C PHE A 273 -1.03 3.58 16.24
N GLY A 274 -1.71 2.49 15.92
CA GLY A 274 -1.11 1.41 15.16
C GLY A 274 -2.13 0.46 14.56
N LEU A 275 -1.68 -0.32 13.58
CA LEU A 275 -2.47 -1.33 12.90
C LEU A 275 -1.81 -2.69 13.10
N HIS A 276 -2.50 -3.61 13.75
CA HIS A 276 -2.10 -5.01 13.80
C HIS A 276 -2.55 -5.74 12.54
N ALA A 277 -1.67 -6.51 11.94
CA ALA A 277 -1.99 -7.27 10.74
C ALA A 277 -1.23 -8.60 10.68
N TRP A 278 -1.89 -9.63 10.19
CA TRP A 278 -1.34 -10.94 9.88
C TRP A 278 -1.40 -11.18 8.37
N ARG A 279 -0.23 -11.22 7.71
CA ARG A 279 -0.12 -11.43 6.26
C ARG A 279 -1.06 -10.56 5.43
N GLY A 280 -1.15 -9.27 5.78
CA GLY A 280 -1.98 -8.26 5.13
C GLY A 280 -3.42 -8.15 5.65
N MET A 281 -3.89 -9.08 6.45
CA MET A 281 -5.20 -9.04 7.07
C MET A 281 -5.15 -8.26 8.38
N PRO A 282 -5.92 -7.17 8.57
CA PRO A 282 -6.04 -6.50 9.85
C PRO A 282 -6.63 -7.43 10.91
N ILE A 283 -6.03 -7.45 12.09
CA ILE A 283 -6.48 -8.26 13.22
C ILE A 283 -6.69 -7.38 14.47
N PRO A 284 -7.67 -7.71 15.32
CA PRO A 284 -7.91 -6.98 16.54
C PRO A 284 -6.71 -7.05 17.51
N PRO A 285 -6.38 -5.97 18.25
CA PRO A 285 -5.27 -5.95 19.20
C PRO A 285 -5.41 -7.00 20.34
N ASP A 286 -6.63 -7.31 20.76
CA ASP A 286 -6.89 -8.33 21.75
C ASP A 286 -6.64 -9.75 21.24
N LEU A 287 -6.86 -10.01 19.95
CA LEU A 287 -6.45 -11.27 19.34
C LEU A 287 -4.93 -11.45 19.42
N VAL A 288 -4.15 -10.40 19.07
CA VAL A 288 -2.68 -10.46 19.16
C VAL A 288 -2.21 -10.87 20.55
N ARG A 289 -2.80 -10.28 21.60
CA ARG A 289 -2.47 -10.63 22.99
C ARG A 289 -2.80 -12.09 23.37
N ARG A 290 -3.76 -12.71 22.66
CA ARG A 290 -4.17 -14.11 22.89
C ARG A 290 -3.39 -15.11 22.03
N LEU A 291 -2.82 -14.69 20.90
CA LEU A 291 -2.15 -15.59 19.95
C LEU A 291 -1.13 -16.52 20.64
N SER A 292 -0.33 -16.01 21.57
CA SER A 292 0.66 -16.80 22.30
C SER A 292 0.09 -17.81 23.29
N ARG A 293 -1.20 -17.73 23.61
CA ARG A 293 -1.89 -18.56 24.61
C ARG A 293 -3.08 -19.33 24.01
N LEU A 294 -3.21 -19.33 22.69
CA LEU A 294 -4.32 -19.98 22.03
C LEU A 294 -4.44 -21.46 22.40
N THR A 295 -5.69 -21.89 22.55
CA THR A 295 -6.07 -23.30 22.66
C THR A 295 -6.83 -23.74 21.41
N HIS A 296 -6.82 -25.05 21.12
CA HIS A 296 -7.58 -25.60 20.01
C HIS A 296 -9.09 -25.33 20.16
N GLN A 297 -9.61 -25.27 21.40
CA GLN A 297 -11.01 -24.99 21.68
C GLN A 297 -11.40 -23.54 21.33
N GLU A 298 -10.53 -22.55 21.64
CA GLU A 298 -10.75 -21.15 21.24
C GLU A 298 -10.78 -21.01 19.71
N ILE A 299 -9.89 -21.72 19.02
CA ILE A 299 -9.85 -21.74 17.55
C ILE A 299 -11.15 -22.34 17.00
N ALA A 300 -11.60 -23.46 17.56
CA ALA A 300 -12.84 -24.12 17.13
C ALA A 300 -14.08 -23.26 17.38
N SER A 301 -14.10 -22.44 18.43
CA SER A 301 -15.23 -21.56 18.77
C SER A 301 -15.25 -20.22 18.01
N GLU A 302 -14.15 -19.85 17.31
CA GLU A 302 -14.11 -18.61 16.53
C GLU A 302 -15.01 -18.70 15.30
N ARG A 303 -16.02 -17.81 15.24
CA ARG A 303 -17.01 -17.79 14.15
C ARG A 303 -16.55 -17.05 12.90
N ASN A 304 -15.63 -16.10 13.07
CA ASN A 304 -15.07 -15.38 11.94
C ASN A 304 -14.02 -16.26 11.24
N ALA A 305 -14.34 -16.75 10.05
CA ALA A 305 -13.49 -17.68 9.30
C ALA A 305 -12.09 -17.11 9.01
N GLU A 306 -11.97 -15.79 8.78
CA GLU A 306 -10.68 -15.15 8.54
C GLU A 306 -9.85 -15.05 9.82
N LEU A 307 -10.45 -14.71 10.97
CA LEU A 307 -9.74 -14.72 12.25
C LEU A 307 -9.36 -16.15 12.64
N ARG A 308 -10.25 -17.13 12.44
CA ARG A 308 -9.93 -18.54 12.66
C ARG A 308 -8.74 -19.00 11.80
N ARG A 309 -8.68 -18.56 10.53
CA ARG A 309 -7.54 -18.85 9.67
C ARG A 309 -6.23 -18.28 10.24
N VAL A 310 -6.25 -17.04 10.72
CA VAL A 310 -5.08 -16.43 11.38
C VAL A 310 -4.66 -17.23 12.61
N MET A 311 -5.63 -17.60 13.47
CA MET A 311 -5.38 -18.38 14.67
C MET A 311 -4.76 -19.75 14.34
N LEU A 312 -5.28 -20.44 13.31
CA LEU A 312 -4.76 -21.72 12.83
C LEU A 312 -3.33 -21.59 12.28
N GLU A 313 -3.08 -20.59 11.46
CA GLU A 313 -1.74 -20.33 10.91
C GLU A 313 -0.71 -20.02 12.01
N HIS A 314 -1.12 -19.30 13.04
CA HIS A 314 -0.24 -18.96 14.17
C HIS A 314 -0.01 -20.15 15.09
N PHE A 315 -1.07 -20.90 15.41
CA PHE A 315 -1.02 -22.07 16.30
C PHE A 315 -0.22 -23.23 15.69
N GLY A 316 -0.24 -23.33 14.37
CA GLY A 316 0.32 -24.41 13.58
C GLY A 316 -0.69 -25.53 13.33
N TYR A 317 -0.86 -25.88 12.04
CA TYR A 317 -1.85 -26.89 11.62
C TYR A 317 -1.57 -28.26 12.24
N GLU A 318 -0.31 -28.69 12.28
CA GLU A 318 0.09 -29.96 12.88
C GLU A 318 -0.37 -30.08 14.35
N ARG A 319 -0.01 -29.06 15.14
CA ARG A 319 -0.39 -28.98 16.54
C ARG A 319 -1.90 -28.99 16.71
N TYR A 320 -2.60 -28.17 15.89
CA TYR A 320 -4.05 -28.05 15.96
C TYR A 320 -4.75 -29.37 15.64
N LEU A 321 -4.39 -30.04 14.56
CA LEU A 321 -4.98 -31.30 14.14
C LEU A 321 -4.77 -32.37 15.18
N ARG A 322 -3.58 -32.42 15.80
CA ARG A 322 -3.26 -33.36 16.88
C ARG A 322 -4.08 -33.11 18.15
N GLU A 323 -4.11 -31.86 18.62
CA GLU A 323 -4.81 -31.49 19.86
C GLU A 323 -6.33 -31.52 19.71
N ALA A 324 -6.87 -31.21 18.54
CA ALA A 324 -8.30 -31.23 18.25
C ALA A 324 -8.83 -32.62 17.88
N GLY A 325 -7.97 -33.64 17.79
CA GLY A 325 -8.38 -35.02 17.50
C GLY A 325 -8.79 -35.26 16.05
N ALA A 326 -8.07 -34.63 15.09
CA ALA A 326 -8.28 -34.92 13.67
C ALA A 326 -8.07 -36.40 13.36
N HIS A 327 -8.89 -36.94 12.46
CA HIS A 327 -8.74 -38.33 12.03
C HIS A 327 -8.02 -38.40 10.68
N ARG A 328 -7.19 -39.42 10.54
CA ARG A 328 -6.53 -39.75 9.29
C ARG A 328 -7.53 -40.39 8.33
N VAL A 329 -7.77 -39.79 7.20
CA VAL A 329 -8.70 -40.27 6.16
C VAL A 329 -8.02 -41.30 5.28
N GLY A 330 -6.77 -41.05 4.91
CA GLY A 330 -5.98 -41.95 4.08
C GLY A 330 -4.54 -41.50 3.93
N GLU A 331 -3.73 -42.33 3.29
CA GLU A 331 -2.33 -42.05 2.91
C GLU A 331 -2.07 -42.63 1.53
N ASP A 332 -1.32 -41.92 0.73
CA ASP A 332 -0.79 -42.37 -0.55
C ASP A 332 0.62 -41.80 -0.75
N GLU A 333 1.20 -41.96 -1.94
CA GLU A 333 2.55 -41.51 -2.25
C GLU A 333 2.75 -40.01 -2.15
N CYS A 334 1.67 -39.21 -2.18
CA CYS A 334 1.73 -37.76 -2.09
C CYS A 334 1.61 -37.23 -0.65
N GLY A 335 1.29 -38.10 0.32
CA GLY A 335 1.20 -37.72 1.72
C GLY A 335 0.04 -38.33 2.50
N VAL A 336 -0.34 -37.68 3.60
CA VAL A 336 -1.41 -38.14 4.50
C VAL A 336 -2.57 -37.12 4.46
N LEU A 337 -3.77 -37.64 4.21
CA LEU A 337 -5.00 -36.84 4.25
C LEU A 337 -5.60 -36.86 5.66
N TRP A 338 -5.75 -35.68 6.25
CA TRP A 338 -6.34 -35.47 7.57
C TRP A 338 -7.66 -34.71 7.45
N GLN A 339 -8.62 -35.05 8.31
CA GLN A 339 -9.88 -34.32 8.41
C GLN A 339 -10.27 -34.09 9.87
N LEU A 340 -10.68 -32.84 10.16
CA LEU A 340 -11.27 -32.43 11.42
C LEU A 340 -12.67 -31.87 11.16
N ARG A 341 -13.67 -32.38 11.86
CA ARG A 341 -15.07 -31.94 11.76
C ARG A 341 -15.34 -30.86 12.80
N PHE A 342 -15.96 -29.78 12.38
CA PHE A 342 -16.56 -28.79 13.27
C PHE A 342 -18.04 -29.09 13.48
N ALA A 343 -18.59 -28.61 14.61
CA ALA A 343 -20.01 -28.82 14.91
C ALA A 343 -20.95 -28.09 13.96
N ASP A 344 -20.57 -26.85 13.60
CA ASP A 344 -21.42 -25.91 12.86
C ASP A 344 -20.73 -25.33 11.62
N ASP A 345 -19.71 -25.98 11.07
CA ASP A 345 -18.95 -25.49 9.91
C ASP A 345 -18.43 -26.65 9.05
N GLU A 346 -17.95 -26.31 7.85
CA GLU A 346 -17.34 -27.27 6.94
C GLU A 346 -16.10 -27.93 7.58
N PRO A 347 -15.85 -29.22 7.30
CA PRO A 347 -14.66 -29.90 7.80
C PRO A 347 -13.37 -29.21 7.34
N LEU A 348 -12.41 -29.11 8.24
CA LEU A 348 -11.04 -28.77 7.88
C LEU A 348 -10.36 -30.03 7.31
N THR A 349 -10.06 -30.01 6.01
CA THR A 349 -9.36 -31.09 5.34
C THR A 349 -7.97 -30.61 4.90
N MET A 350 -6.94 -31.34 5.27
CA MET A 350 -5.55 -31.00 5.07
C MET A 350 -4.76 -32.19 4.51
N VAL A 351 -3.83 -31.92 3.61
CA VAL A 351 -2.83 -32.91 3.21
C VAL A 351 -1.50 -32.56 3.89
N GLU A 352 -0.95 -33.51 4.61
CA GLU A 352 0.41 -33.47 5.15
C GLU A 352 1.36 -34.00 4.06
N VAL A 353 2.23 -33.15 3.54
CA VAL A 353 3.19 -33.48 2.48
C VAL A 353 4.60 -33.32 3.02
N VAL A 354 5.42 -34.32 2.84
CA VAL A 354 6.85 -34.24 3.15
C VAL A 354 7.60 -33.81 1.90
N ASN A 355 8.34 -32.71 1.99
CA ASN A 355 9.15 -32.26 0.86
C ASN A 355 10.20 -33.32 0.50
N SER A 356 10.22 -33.75 -0.76
CA SER A 356 11.19 -34.72 -1.28
C SER A 356 12.61 -34.16 -1.37
N THR A 357 12.75 -32.82 -1.40
CA THR A 357 14.06 -32.14 -1.40
C THR A 357 14.53 -31.92 0.04
N PRO A 358 15.62 -32.57 0.48
CA PRO A 358 16.14 -32.37 1.84
C PRO A 358 16.65 -30.94 2.03
N GLU A 359 16.52 -30.43 3.24
CA GLU A 359 17.19 -29.21 3.69
C GLU A 359 18.71 -29.44 3.78
N PRO A 360 19.55 -28.36 3.85
CA PRO A 360 21.00 -28.48 3.97
C PRO A 360 21.48 -29.29 5.19
N ASP A 361 20.66 -29.39 6.23
CA ASP A 361 20.91 -30.19 7.44
C ASP A 361 20.45 -31.65 7.33
N GLY A 362 19.92 -32.05 6.17
CA GLY A 362 19.42 -33.40 5.89
C GLY A 362 18.00 -33.67 6.38
N THR A 363 17.32 -32.70 6.96
CA THR A 363 15.91 -32.83 7.35
C THR A 363 14.99 -32.58 6.16
N SER A 364 13.75 -33.10 6.22
CA SER A 364 12.70 -32.78 5.24
C SER A 364 11.64 -31.92 5.87
N ARG A 365 11.22 -30.87 5.16
CA ARG A 365 10.12 -30.01 5.61
C ARG A 365 8.79 -30.70 5.41
N VAL A 366 7.91 -30.55 6.37
CA VAL A 366 6.50 -30.94 6.27
C VAL A 366 5.67 -29.72 5.91
N TYR A 367 4.86 -29.86 4.88
CA TYR A 367 3.90 -28.84 4.45
C TYR A 367 2.48 -29.30 4.73
N TRP A 368 1.62 -28.37 5.11
CA TRP A 368 0.21 -28.62 5.35
C TRP A 368 -0.61 -27.85 4.30
N LEU A 369 -1.20 -28.59 3.38
CA LEU A 369 -1.99 -28.02 2.30
C LEU A 369 -3.46 -28.11 2.66
N ARG A 370 -4.14 -26.95 2.77
CA ARG A 370 -5.59 -26.92 2.92
C ARG A 370 -6.24 -27.26 1.59
N VAL A 371 -7.13 -28.23 1.59
CA VAL A 371 -7.81 -28.75 0.41
C VAL A 371 -9.34 -28.72 0.61
N PRO A 372 -10.16 -28.87 -0.46
CA PRO A 372 -11.61 -28.94 -0.33
C PRO A 372 -12.08 -30.00 0.66
N PRO A 373 -13.17 -29.75 1.39
CA PRO A 373 -13.65 -30.65 2.44
C PRO A 373 -14.09 -32.02 1.92
N ASP A 374 -14.40 -32.15 0.64
CA ASP A 374 -14.80 -33.39 -0.04
C ASP A 374 -13.64 -34.19 -0.65
N THR A 375 -12.39 -33.74 -0.48
CA THR A 375 -11.19 -34.45 -0.91
C THR A 375 -11.09 -35.82 -0.25
N ARG A 376 -10.78 -36.85 -1.04
CA ARG A 376 -10.79 -38.25 -0.60
C ARG A 376 -9.42 -38.91 -0.54
N THR A 377 -8.43 -38.37 -1.26
CA THR A 377 -7.06 -38.91 -1.34
C THR A 377 -6.05 -37.76 -1.15
N ALA A 378 -4.87 -38.05 -0.65
CA ALA A 378 -3.82 -37.06 -0.52
C ALA A 378 -3.37 -36.58 -1.91
N ARG A 379 -3.22 -37.48 -2.87
CA ARG A 379 -2.92 -37.20 -4.26
C ARG A 379 -3.93 -36.24 -4.91
N GLY A 380 -5.24 -36.49 -4.71
CA GLY A 380 -6.31 -35.61 -5.19
C GLY A 380 -6.24 -34.21 -4.56
N GLY A 381 -5.90 -34.12 -3.29
CA GLY A 381 -5.68 -32.85 -2.59
C GLY A 381 -4.48 -32.07 -3.14
N VAL A 382 -3.35 -32.73 -3.35
CA VAL A 382 -2.16 -32.11 -3.94
C VAL A 382 -2.47 -31.67 -5.38
N ALA A 383 -3.07 -32.53 -6.21
CA ALA A 383 -3.46 -32.19 -7.58
C ALA A 383 -4.34 -30.94 -7.66
N TRP A 384 -5.31 -30.82 -6.75
CA TRP A 384 -6.18 -29.65 -6.65
C TRP A 384 -5.41 -28.36 -6.44
N THR A 385 -4.34 -28.36 -5.65
CA THR A 385 -3.52 -27.13 -5.41
C THR A 385 -2.83 -26.63 -6.68
N PHE A 386 -2.63 -27.49 -7.67
CA PHE A 386 -2.10 -27.16 -8.99
C PHE A 386 -3.20 -26.91 -10.03
N GLY A 387 -4.48 -26.98 -9.65
CA GLY A 387 -5.60 -26.84 -10.57
C GLY A 387 -5.78 -28.03 -11.53
N LEU A 388 -5.29 -29.21 -11.13
CA LEU A 388 -5.33 -30.44 -11.92
C LEU A 388 -6.35 -31.43 -11.35
N ALA A 389 -6.87 -32.33 -12.18
CA ALA A 389 -7.56 -33.52 -11.73
C ALA A 389 -6.56 -34.54 -11.18
N GLU A 390 -6.98 -35.38 -10.23
CA GLU A 390 -6.11 -36.38 -9.61
C GLU A 390 -5.41 -37.30 -10.63
N ALA A 391 -6.12 -37.70 -11.68
CA ALA A 391 -5.56 -38.57 -12.73
C ALA A 391 -4.51 -37.89 -13.62
N GLU A 392 -4.53 -36.56 -13.66
CA GLU A 392 -3.59 -35.73 -14.43
C GLU A 392 -2.31 -35.41 -13.65
N TYR A 393 -2.36 -35.51 -12.32
CA TYR A 393 -1.23 -35.22 -11.45
C TYR A 393 -0.18 -36.36 -11.54
N ARG A 394 0.90 -36.10 -12.23
CA ARG A 394 2.02 -37.04 -12.46
C ARG A 394 3.35 -36.31 -12.32
N PRO A 395 3.73 -35.86 -11.12
CA PRO A 395 4.99 -35.16 -10.93
C PRO A 395 6.16 -36.10 -11.19
N LEU A 396 7.18 -35.60 -11.87
CA LEU A 396 8.47 -36.32 -12.03
C LEU A 396 9.31 -36.20 -10.75
N VAL A 397 9.20 -35.06 -10.06
CA VAL A 397 9.83 -34.76 -8.76
C VAL A 397 8.89 -33.80 -8.04
N GLU A 398 8.61 -34.05 -6.79
CA GLU A 398 7.89 -33.13 -5.91
C GLU A 398 8.91 -32.27 -5.14
N THR A 399 8.88 -30.95 -5.35
CA THR A 399 9.76 -30.00 -4.65
C THR A 399 8.95 -28.96 -3.88
#